data_f51d0d22e64d23ff5acccbc29af0c3b5
#
_entry.id   f51d0d22e64d23ff5acccbc29af0c3b5
#
_cell.length_a   1.000
_cell.length_b   1.000
_cell.length_c   1.000
_cell.angle_alpha   90.00
_cell.angle_beta   90.00
_cell.angle_gamma   90.00
#
_symmetry.space_group_name_H-M   'P 1'
#
loop_
_entity.id
_entity.type
_entity.pdbx_description
1 polymer ?
#
loop_
_entity_poly.entity_id
_entity_poly.type
_entity_poly.pdbx_seq_one_letter_code
_entity_poly.pdbx_strand_id
1 'polypeptide(L)'
;VSIDGFDSLLALYRLALKDKRQKLRRYMASIREAQSSEAAEADVTELRGMLHKMAGSAGAYGFPEVSDKARALERQWIAWLKSPSESRRPAQALCAELLTPTLELLVLMDKAIAAATRAAEEQE
;
A
#
# COMPACT_ATOMS: atom_id res chain seq x y z
N VAL A 1 -28.64 -15.80 -1.11
CA VAL A 1 -28.00 -16.04 0.14
C VAL A 1 -26.94 -14.96 0.40
N SER A 2 -26.71 -14.65 1.66
CA SER A 2 -25.75 -13.62 2.09
C SER A 2 -24.35 -13.76 1.51
N ILE A 3 -23.98 -14.95 1.08
CA ILE A 3 -22.69 -15.26 0.45
C ILE A 3 -22.45 -14.39 -0.80
N ASP A 4 -23.50 -14.17 -1.59
CA ASP A 4 -23.39 -13.40 -2.83
C ASP A 4 -22.95 -11.96 -2.60
N GLY A 5 -23.45 -11.32 -1.54
CA GLY A 5 -23.06 -9.96 -1.18
C GLY A 5 -21.59 -9.87 -0.79
N PHE A 6 -21.11 -10.86 -0.02
CA PHE A 6 -19.71 -10.90 0.41
C PHE A 6 -18.77 -11.16 -0.78
N ASP A 7 -19.16 -12.07 -1.68
CA ASP A 7 -18.36 -12.37 -2.87
C ASP A 7 -18.25 -11.17 -3.79
N SER A 8 -19.34 -10.39 -3.93
CA SER A 8 -19.30 -9.14 -4.70
C SER A 8 -18.35 -8.13 -4.09
N LEU A 9 -18.35 -8.02 -2.76
CA LEU A 9 -17.42 -7.13 -2.04
C LEU A 9 -15.98 -7.59 -2.23
N LEU A 10 -15.70 -8.89 -2.18
CA LEU A 10 -14.36 -9.43 -2.42
C LEU A 10 -13.90 -9.14 -3.85
N ALA A 11 -14.77 -9.25 -4.83
CA ALA A 11 -14.44 -8.92 -6.22
C ALA A 11 -14.06 -7.46 -6.37
N LEU A 12 -14.82 -6.56 -5.74
CA LEU A 12 -14.51 -5.13 -5.74
C LEU A 12 -13.20 -4.85 -5.00
N TYR A 13 -12.98 -5.51 -3.86
CA TYR A 13 -11.75 -5.38 -3.08
C TYR A 13 -10.54 -5.81 -3.92
N ARG A 14 -10.66 -6.93 -4.65
CA ARG A 14 -9.60 -7.41 -5.54
C ARG A 14 -9.20 -6.36 -6.57
N LEU A 15 -10.20 -5.72 -7.21
CA LEU A 15 -9.94 -4.67 -8.20
C LEU A 15 -9.30 -3.44 -7.55
N ALA A 16 -9.78 -3.04 -6.38
CA ALA A 16 -9.21 -1.94 -5.63
C ALA A 16 -7.77 -2.22 -5.23
N LEU A 17 -7.48 -3.45 -4.83
CA LEU A 17 -6.13 -3.84 -4.42
C LEU A 17 -5.16 -3.86 -5.60
N LYS A 18 -5.61 -4.30 -6.77
CA LYS A 18 -4.83 -4.24 -8.01
C LYS A 18 -4.46 -2.79 -8.35
N ASP A 19 -5.41 -1.87 -8.23
CA ASP A 19 -5.18 -0.45 -8.47
C ASP A 19 -4.16 0.11 -7.47
N LYS A 20 -4.31 -0.19 -6.21
CA LYS A 20 -3.37 0.26 -5.15
C LYS A 20 -1.97 -0.31 -5.36
N ARG A 21 -1.86 -1.54 -5.87
CA ARG A 21 -0.57 -2.15 -6.20
C ARG A 21 0.17 -1.34 -7.26
N GLN A 22 -0.54 -0.95 -8.31
CA GLN A 22 0.04 -0.12 -9.37
C GLN A 22 0.43 1.26 -8.82
N LYS A 23 -0.41 1.86 -8.00
CA LYS A 23 -0.14 3.15 -7.37
C LYS A 23 1.08 3.09 -6.46
N LEU A 24 1.22 2.03 -5.68
CA LEU A 24 2.39 1.86 -4.80
C LEU A 24 3.68 1.88 -5.62
N ARG A 25 3.71 1.14 -6.72
CA ARG A 25 4.88 1.13 -7.61
C ARG A 25 5.16 2.51 -8.21
N ARG A 26 4.11 3.24 -8.62
CA ARG A 26 4.26 4.58 -9.17
C ARG A 26 4.78 5.58 -8.14
N TYR A 27 4.26 5.53 -6.91
CA TYR A 27 4.74 6.42 -5.84
C TYR A 27 6.21 6.16 -5.53
N MET A 28 6.63 4.89 -5.45
CA MET A 28 8.02 4.56 -5.18
C MET A 28 8.94 5.07 -6.30
N ALA A 29 8.52 4.91 -7.56
CA ALA A 29 9.27 5.43 -8.70
C ALA A 29 9.34 6.97 -8.69
N SER A 30 8.20 7.62 -8.44
CA SER A 30 8.11 9.07 -8.41
C SER A 30 8.98 9.67 -7.30
N ILE A 31 8.99 9.04 -6.12
CA ILE A 31 9.84 9.49 -5.00
C ILE A 31 11.31 9.37 -5.38
N ARG A 32 11.72 8.26 -6.00
CA ARG A 32 13.11 8.06 -6.41
C ARG A 32 13.57 9.09 -7.46
N GLU A 33 12.64 9.54 -8.29
CA GLU A 33 12.93 10.48 -9.38
C GLU A 33 12.65 11.93 -9.01
N ALA A 34 12.17 12.22 -7.81
CA ALA A 34 11.79 13.55 -7.41
C ALA A 34 12.98 14.51 -7.46
N GLN A 35 12.77 15.66 -8.08
CA GLN A 35 13.82 16.68 -8.29
C GLN A 35 13.90 17.70 -7.15
N SER A 36 12.92 17.69 -6.24
CA SER A 36 12.89 18.63 -5.11
C SER A 36 12.30 17.96 -3.88
N SER A 37 12.59 18.54 -2.72
CA SER A 37 12.02 18.09 -1.45
C SER A 37 10.51 18.25 -1.43
N GLU A 38 9.99 19.33 -2.01
CA GLU A 38 8.55 19.58 -2.09
C GLU A 38 7.83 18.53 -2.95
N ALA A 39 8.42 18.16 -4.10
CA ALA A 39 7.85 17.14 -4.97
C ALA A 39 7.80 15.79 -4.25
N ALA A 40 8.88 15.41 -3.58
CA ALA A 40 8.93 14.18 -2.80
C ALA A 40 7.91 14.18 -1.67
N GLU A 41 7.76 15.31 -0.97
CA GLU A 41 6.80 15.44 0.13
C GLU A 41 5.35 15.22 -0.34
N ALA A 42 5.00 15.77 -1.49
CA ALA A 42 3.67 15.58 -2.07
C ALA A 42 3.40 14.10 -2.35
N ASP A 43 4.35 13.40 -2.98
CA ASP A 43 4.24 11.97 -3.26
C ASP A 43 4.16 11.14 -1.99
N VAL A 44 4.98 11.45 -0.99
CA VAL A 44 4.98 10.74 0.30
C VAL A 44 3.64 10.92 1.02
N THR A 45 3.07 12.13 0.97
CA THR A 45 1.78 12.41 1.59
C THR A 45 0.68 11.53 0.98
N GLU A 46 0.66 11.42 -0.35
CA GLU A 46 -0.31 10.57 -1.04
C GLU A 46 -0.08 9.09 -0.76
N LEU A 47 1.18 8.65 -0.78
CA LEU A 47 1.55 7.27 -0.45
C LEU A 47 1.11 6.91 0.96
N ARG A 48 1.36 7.78 1.92
CA ARG A 48 0.96 7.57 3.32
C ARG A 48 -0.55 7.40 3.43
N GLY A 49 -1.33 8.24 2.75
CA GLY A 49 -2.79 8.14 2.74
C GLY A 49 -3.28 6.82 2.16
N MET A 50 -2.65 6.36 1.07
CA MET A 50 -2.98 5.09 0.46
C MET A 50 -2.66 3.90 1.37
N LEU A 51 -1.49 3.92 2.02
CA LEU A 51 -1.10 2.87 2.97
C LEU A 51 -2.06 2.81 4.15
N HIS A 52 -2.50 3.97 4.64
CA HIS A 52 -3.46 4.05 5.74
C HIS A 52 -4.79 3.37 5.37
N LYS A 53 -5.34 3.69 4.21
CA LYS A 53 -6.59 3.08 3.72
C LYS A 53 -6.43 1.59 3.46
N MET A 54 -5.30 1.20 2.88
CA MET A 54 -5.00 -0.22 2.61
C MET A 54 -4.95 -1.03 3.91
N ALA A 55 -4.31 -0.50 4.94
CA ALA A 55 -4.22 -1.17 6.23
C ALA A 55 -5.62 -1.41 6.82
N GLY A 56 -6.49 -0.40 6.76
CA GLY A 56 -7.86 -0.55 7.26
C GLY A 56 -8.68 -1.57 6.49
N SER A 57 -8.69 -1.46 5.16
CA SER A 57 -9.50 -2.35 4.32
C SER A 57 -9.00 -3.80 4.34
N ALA A 58 -7.67 -4.01 4.31
CA ALA A 58 -7.10 -5.35 4.32
C ALA A 58 -7.50 -6.13 5.58
N GLY A 59 -7.45 -5.46 6.75
CA GLY A 59 -7.90 -6.07 8.00
C GLY A 59 -9.37 -6.48 7.95
N ALA A 60 -10.22 -5.60 7.42
CA ALA A 60 -11.66 -5.85 7.30
C ALA A 60 -11.98 -7.04 6.38
N TYR A 61 -11.18 -7.25 5.33
CA TYR A 61 -11.40 -8.35 4.38
C TYR A 61 -10.65 -9.63 4.72
N GLY A 62 -9.97 -9.68 5.86
CA GLY A 62 -9.33 -10.91 6.34
C GLY A 62 -7.91 -11.12 5.83
N PHE A 63 -7.18 -10.04 5.52
CA PHE A 63 -5.79 -10.10 5.07
C PHE A 63 -4.89 -9.35 6.07
N PRO A 64 -4.73 -9.89 7.29
CA PRO A 64 -4.00 -9.18 8.36
C PRO A 64 -2.53 -8.90 8.03
N GLU A 65 -1.89 -9.76 7.24
CA GLU A 65 -0.49 -9.56 6.87
C GLU A 65 -0.30 -8.33 5.99
N VAL A 66 -1.23 -8.09 5.05
CA VAL A 66 -1.23 -6.87 4.23
C VAL A 66 -1.42 -5.65 5.14
N SER A 67 -2.40 -5.73 6.05
CA SER A 67 -2.69 -4.67 7.00
C SER A 67 -1.47 -4.30 7.85
N ASP A 68 -0.81 -5.30 8.43
CA ASP A 68 0.34 -5.10 9.32
C ASP A 68 1.53 -4.49 8.57
N LYS A 69 1.83 -5.00 7.38
CA LYS A 69 2.95 -4.49 6.58
C LYS A 69 2.69 -3.07 6.11
N ALA A 70 1.46 -2.78 5.67
CA ALA A 70 1.08 -1.42 5.26
C ALA A 70 1.19 -0.44 6.41
N ARG A 71 0.77 -0.82 7.62
CA ARG A 71 0.93 0.02 8.82
C ARG A 71 2.38 0.29 9.17
N ALA A 72 3.22 -0.74 9.07
CA ALA A 72 4.64 -0.60 9.38
C ALA A 72 5.30 0.39 8.41
N LEU A 73 5.00 0.30 7.12
CA LEU A 73 5.51 1.24 6.12
C LEU A 73 4.95 2.64 6.34
N GLU A 74 3.67 2.75 6.63
CA GLU A 74 3.03 4.04 6.90
C GLU A 74 3.73 4.77 8.04
N ARG A 75 4.05 4.06 9.13
CA ARG A 75 4.74 4.65 10.28
C ARG A 75 6.09 5.26 9.90
N GLN A 76 6.84 4.59 9.03
CA GLN A 76 8.13 5.09 8.57
C GLN A 76 7.97 6.38 7.76
N TRP A 77 6.99 6.44 6.87
CA TRP A 77 6.75 7.64 6.07
C TRP A 77 6.18 8.78 6.91
N ILE A 78 5.33 8.48 7.90
CA ILE A 78 4.84 9.49 8.86
C ILE A 78 6.01 10.11 9.62
N ALA A 79 6.94 9.29 10.10
CA ALA A 79 8.11 9.78 10.82
C ALA A 79 8.94 10.72 9.94
N TRP A 80 9.10 10.38 8.65
CA TRP A 80 9.79 11.23 7.71
C TRP A 80 9.07 12.57 7.51
N LEU A 81 7.74 12.53 7.34
CA LEU A 81 6.93 13.74 7.16
C LEU A 81 6.95 14.66 8.38
N LYS A 82 7.05 14.08 9.59
CA LYS A 82 7.09 14.84 10.84
C LYS A 82 8.46 15.45 11.13
N SER A 83 9.51 14.97 10.48
CA SER A 83 10.85 15.51 10.66
C SER A 83 10.93 16.91 10.03
N PRO A 84 11.65 17.86 10.66
CA PRO A 84 11.81 19.19 10.05
C PRO A 84 12.47 19.09 8.68
N SER A 85 11.96 19.83 7.70
CA SER A 85 12.42 19.75 6.32
C SER A 85 13.91 20.05 6.16
N GLU A 86 14.46 20.91 7.03
CA GLU A 86 15.87 21.30 6.97
C GLU A 86 16.81 20.17 7.41
N SER A 87 16.32 19.25 8.26
CA SER A 87 17.16 18.21 8.87
C SER A 87 16.79 16.80 8.46
N ARG A 88 15.67 16.61 7.76
CA ARG A 88 15.27 15.26 7.39
C ARG A 88 16.09 14.76 6.19
N ARG A 89 16.32 13.46 6.21
CA ARG A 89 17.05 12.78 5.14
C ARG A 89 16.29 12.87 3.82
N PRO A 90 16.96 12.74 2.67
CA PRO A 90 16.24 12.69 1.39
C PRO A 90 15.24 11.54 1.36
N ALA A 91 14.07 11.78 0.78
CA ALA A 91 13.04 10.75 0.63
C ALA A 91 13.58 9.54 -0.16
N GLN A 92 14.47 9.77 -1.12
CA GLN A 92 15.11 8.73 -1.91
C GLN A 92 15.90 7.75 -1.02
N ALA A 93 16.57 8.26 0.02
CA ALA A 93 17.33 7.42 0.95
C ALA A 93 16.39 6.52 1.76
N LEU A 94 15.29 7.05 2.26
CA LEU A 94 14.29 6.25 2.96
C LEU A 94 13.63 5.25 2.02
N CYS A 95 13.33 5.67 0.80
CA CYS A 95 12.76 4.79 -0.23
C CYS A 95 13.66 3.57 -0.47
N ALA A 96 14.96 3.78 -0.60
CA ALA A 96 15.94 2.70 -0.78
C ALA A 96 15.98 1.77 0.44
N GLU A 97 15.96 2.34 1.64
CA GLU A 97 15.96 1.58 2.88
C GLU A 97 14.70 0.73 3.02
N LEU A 98 13.55 1.24 2.58
CA LEU A 98 12.27 0.55 2.68
C LEU A 98 11.97 -0.33 1.46
N LEU A 99 12.91 -0.50 0.54
CA LEU A 99 12.68 -1.28 -0.67
C LEU A 99 12.25 -2.71 -0.35
N THR A 100 12.99 -3.41 0.51
CA THR A 100 12.68 -4.80 0.88
C THR A 100 11.28 -4.93 1.50
N PRO A 101 10.93 -4.19 2.56
CA PRO A 101 9.56 -4.30 3.11
C PRO A 101 8.48 -3.86 2.11
N THR A 102 8.77 -2.95 1.19
CA THR A 102 7.82 -2.57 0.15
C THR A 102 7.58 -3.71 -0.84
N LEU A 103 8.66 -4.41 -1.25
CA LEU A 103 8.54 -5.59 -2.11
C LEU A 103 7.78 -6.71 -1.40
N GLU A 104 8.01 -6.89 -0.10
CA GLU A 104 7.26 -7.86 0.69
C GLU A 104 5.77 -7.53 0.72
N LEU A 105 5.42 -6.25 0.85
CA LEU A 105 4.02 -5.82 0.77
C LEU A 105 3.42 -6.16 -0.60
N LEU A 106 4.14 -5.90 -1.68
CA LEU A 106 3.68 -6.24 -3.04
C LEU A 106 3.40 -7.73 -3.18
N VAL A 107 4.26 -8.58 -2.62
CA VAL A 107 4.06 -10.04 -2.63
C VAL A 107 2.80 -10.42 -1.84
N LEU A 108 2.61 -9.84 -0.67
CA LEU A 108 1.43 -10.09 0.15
C LEU A 108 0.15 -9.62 -0.55
N MET A 109 0.21 -8.49 -1.25
CA MET A 109 -0.91 -8.01 -2.06
C MET A 109 -1.24 -8.98 -3.19
N ASP A 110 -0.24 -9.53 -3.86
CA ASP A 110 -0.45 -10.53 -4.91
C ASP A 110 -1.12 -11.78 -4.36
N LYS A 111 -0.72 -12.23 -3.17
CA LYS A 111 -1.35 -13.37 -2.51
C LYS A 111 -2.81 -13.09 -2.15
N ALA A 112 -3.09 -11.87 -1.67
CA ALA A 112 -4.46 -11.46 -1.33
C ALA A 112 -5.34 -11.38 -2.59
N ILE A 113 -4.81 -10.83 -3.68
CA ILE A 113 -5.51 -10.77 -4.97
C ILE A 113 -5.84 -12.18 -5.46
N ALA A 114 -4.88 -13.10 -5.40
CA ALA A 114 -5.07 -14.49 -5.81
C ALA A 114 -6.11 -15.20 -4.93
N ALA A 115 -6.07 -14.98 -3.62
CA ALA A 115 -7.04 -15.56 -2.68
C ALA A 115 -8.46 -15.06 -2.96
N ALA A 116 -8.62 -13.76 -3.20
CA ALA A 116 -9.92 -13.17 -3.53
C ALA A 116 -10.44 -13.70 -4.87
N THR A 117 -9.55 -13.93 -5.85
CA THR A 117 -9.91 -14.51 -7.14
C THR A 117 -10.39 -15.95 -6.96
N ARG A 118 -9.69 -16.78 -6.19
CA ARG A 118 -10.08 -18.17 -5.93
C ARG A 118 -11.44 -18.25 -5.24
N ALA A 119 -11.68 -17.39 -4.24
CA ALA A 119 -12.95 -17.34 -3.54
C ALA A 119 -14.11 -17.04 -4.49
N ALA A 120 -13.90 -16.10 -5.44
CA ALA A 120 -14.91 -15.76 -6.44
C ALA A 120 -15.16 -16.94 -7.41
N GLU A 121 -14.11 -17.63 -7.83
CA GLU A 121 -14.23 -18.79 -8.75
C GLU A 121 -14.93 -19.97 -8.10
N GLU A 122 -14.68 -20.24 -6.82
CA GLU A 122 -15.30 -21.35 -6.10
C GLU A 122 -16.81 -21.20 -5.95
N GLN A 123 -17.33 -19.97 -6.10
CA GLN A 123 -18.76 -19.70 -6.01
C GLN A 123 -19.52 -19.96 -7.33
N GLU A 124 -18.81 -20.12 -8.41
CA GLU A 124 -19.40 -20.45 -9.70
C GLU A 124 -19.65 -21.97 -9.80
#